data_ef432326b4fff0a7b5ca8d32ff126aac
#
_entry.id   ef432326b4fff0a7b5ca8d32ff126aac
#
_cell.length_a   1.000
_cell.length_b   1.000
_cell.length_c   1.000
_cell.angle_alpha   90.00
_cell.angle_beta   90.00
_cell.angle_gamma   90.00
#
_symmetry.space_group_name_H-M   'P 1'
#
loop_
_entity.id
_entity.type
_entity.pdbx_description
1 polymer ?
#
loop_
_entity_poly.entity_id
_entity_poly.type
_entity_poly.pdbx_seq_one_letter_code
_entity_poly.pdbx_strand_id
1 'polypeptide(L)' 'MVINIILAILVLSIIIIIHEFGHFIVAKIGRAHV' A
#
# COMPACT_ATOMS: atom_id res chain seq x y z
N MET A 1 6.11 21.12 13.05
CA MET A 1 6.92 20.97 11.83
C MET A 1 7.43 19.57 11.67
N VAL A 2 8.15 19.06 12.66
CA VAL A 2 8.60 17.68 12.61
C VAL A 2 7.41 16.72 12.58
N ILE A 3 6.37 17.04 13.35
CA ILE A 3 5.18 16.20 13.41
C ILE A 3 4.49 16.11 12.04
N ASN A 4 4.51 17.18 11.28
CA ASN A 4 3.91 17.19 9.95
C ASN A 4 4.66 16.25 9.02
N ILE A 5 5.98 16.23 9.14
CA ILE A 5 6.80 15.35 8.32
C ILE A 5 6.56 13.89 8.71
N ILE A 6 6.50 13.62 9.99
CA ILE A 6 6.23 12.27 10.47
C ILE A 6 4.87 11.78 10.01
N LEU A 7 3.86 12.62 10.10
CA LEU A 7 2.52 12.28 9.65
C LEU A 7 2.49 12.02 8.14
N ALA A 8 3.20 12.84 7.37
CA ALA A 8 3.26 12.66 5.93
C ALA A 8 3.89 11.32 5.56
N ILE A 9 4.99 10.98 6.21
CA ILE A 9 5.66 9.72 5.96
C ILE A 9 4.76 8.55 6.35
N LEU A 10 4.08 8.67 7.48
CA LEU A 10 3.19 7.61 7.96
C LEU A 10 2.05 7.37 6.99
N VAL A 11 1.40 8.44 6.53
CA VAL A 11 0.30 8.33 5.59
C VAL A 11 0.79 7.73 4.28
N LEU A 12 1.92 8.20 3.79
CA LEU A 12 2.49 7.68 2.55
C LEU A 12 2.81 6.20 2.67
N SER A 13 3.37 5.79 3.81
CA SER A 13 3.68 4.38 4.04
C SER A 13 2.42 3.51 4.02
N ILE A 14 1.35 3.98 4.65
CA ILE A 14 0.08 3.26 4.66
C ILE A 14 -0.45 3.11 3.24
N ILE A 15 -0.39 4.17 2.46
CA ILE A 15 -0.87 4.14 1.09
C ILE A 15 -0.07 3.12 0.27
N ILE A 16 1.24 3.12 0.42
CA ILE A 16 2.10 2.20 -0.30
C ILE A 16 1.80 0.75 0.09
N ILE A 17 1.64 0.50 1.38
CA ILE A 17 1.37 -0.85 1.87
C ILE A 17 0.04 -1.35 1.33
N ILE A 18 -1.00 -0.54 1.39
CA ILE A 18 -2.32 -0.91 0.89
C ILE A 18 -2.27 -1.14 -0.62
N HIS A 19 -1.55 -0.30 -1.33
CA HIS A 19 -1.42 -0.42 -2.78
C HIS A 19 -0.73 -1.74 -3.16
N GLU A 20 0.37 -2.04 -2.50
CA GLU A 20 1.11 -3.26 -2.78
C GLU A 20 0.34 -4.51 -2.36
N PHE A 21 -0.37 -4.41 -1.26
CA PHE A 21 -1.18 -5.52 -0.78
C PHE A 21 -2.32 -5.81 -1.76
N GLY A 22 -2.98 -4.76 -2.24
CA GLY A 22 -4.01 -4.91 -3.26
C GLY A 22 -3.46 -5.52 -4.53
N HIS A 23 -2.28 -5.07 -4.94
CA HIS A 23 -1.60 -5.61 -6.11
C HIS A 23 -1.31 -7.09 -5.96
N PHE A 24 -0.87 -7.48 -4.76
CA PHE A 24 -0.56 -8.87 -4.47
C PHE A 24 -1.82 -9.74 -4.54
N ILE A 25 -2.91 -9.25 -3.96
CA ILE A 25 -4.17 -9.98 -3.96
C ILE A 25 -4.71 -10.15 -5.38
N VAL A 26 -4.69 -9.08 -6.15
CA VAL A 26 -5.19 -9.11 -7.52
C VAL A 26 -4.36 -10.09 -8.37
N ALA A 27 -3.05 -10.06 -8.20
CA ALA A 27 -2.18 -10.97 -8.93
C ALA A 27 -2.46 -12.42 -8.57
N LYS A 28 -2.72 -12.67 -7.30
CA LYS A 28 -2.98 -14.02 -6.82
C LYS A 28 -4.32 -14.53 -7.34
N ILE A 29 -5.34 -13.70 -7.28
CA ILE A 29 -6.67 -14.08 -7.75
C ILE A 29 -6.68 -14.21 -9.26
N GLY A 30 -6.09 -13.25 -9.96
CA GLY A 30 -6.03 -13.28 -11.40
C GLY A 30 -5.29 -14.49 -11.93
N ARG A 31 -4.24 -14.89 -11.21
CA ARG A 31 -3.47 -16.07 -11.59
C ARG A 31 -4.28 -17.34 -11.43
N ALA A 32 -5.05 -17.41 -10.36
CA ALA A 32 -5.90 -18.57 -10.12
C ALA A 32 -7.04 -18.65 -11.14
N HIS A 33 -7.44 -17.48 -11.64
CA HIS A 33 -8.54 -17.42 -12.59
C HIS A 33 -8.12 -17.85 -13.99
N VAL A 34 -6.88 -17.62 -14.30
CA VAL A 34 -6.33 -18.03 -15.59
C VAL A 34 -6.04 -19.52 -15.60
#